data_bbbbb0e2de1f3769adff65a9372786e5
#
_entry.id   bbbbb0e2de1f3769adff65a9372786e5
#
_cell.length_a   1.000
_cell.length_b   1.000
_cell.length_c   1.000
_cell.angle_alpha   90.00
_cell.angle_beta   90.00
_cell.angle_gamma   90.00
#
_symmetry.space_group_name_H-M   'P 1'
#
loop_
_entity.id
_entity.type
_entity.pdbx_description
1 polymer ?
#
loop_
_entity_poly.entity_id
_entity_poly.type
_entity_poly.pdbx_seq_one_letter_code
_entity_poly.pdbx_strand_id
1 'polypeptide(L)'
;ISNHFAASAVNINNDGESDLFVQAQTLCFMGAHSTTFWIFTKVEQRLFPGYDLVFSQSTDWLELLKTSTNSYRDIRTAGHTALEVYSTVWTFDGRKYQPRECTIEDLKTKKVIRVRCSTSE
;
A
#
# COMPACT_ATOMS: atom_id res chain seq x y z
N ILE A 1 23.74 14.28 5.94
CA ILE A 1 22.51 14.16 5.16
C ILE A 1 21.57 13.17 5.83
N SER A 2 20.38 13.61 6.07
CA SER A 2 19.39 12.72 6.61
C SER A 2 18.76 11.91 5.49
N ASN A 3 18.41 10.67 5.81
CA ASN A 3 17.69 9.82 4.88
C ASN A 3 16.21 10.08 5.08
N HIS A 4 15.59 10.74 4.11
CA HIS A 4 14.17 11.04 4.18
C HIS A 4 13.31 9.84 3.80
N PHE A 5 13.90 8.86 3.13
CA PHE A 5 13.17 7.70 2.64
C PHE A 5 13.95 6.43 2.93
N ALA A 6 13.23 5.36 3.22
CA ALA A 6 13.80 4.03 3.25
C ALA A 6 13.29 3.28 2.04
N ALA A 7 14.19 2.68 1.29
CA ALA A 7 13.82 1.91 0.10
C ALA A 7 14.34 0.50 0.24
N SER A 8 13.54 -0.48 -0.18
CA SER A 8 13.95 -1.87 -0.16
C SER A 8 13.41 -2.58 -1.38
N ALA A 9 14.07 -3.67 -1.75
CA ALA A 9 13.64 -4.50 -2.86
C ALA A 9 12.50 -5.40 -2.38
N VAL A 10 11.52 -5.58 -3.24
CA VAL A 10 10.38 -6.44 -2.94
C VAL A 10 9.94 -7.13 -4.24
N ASN A 11 9.44 -8.35 -4.11
CA ASN A 11 8.91 -9.06 -5.26
C ASN A 11 7.39 -8.97 -5.20
N ILE A 12 6.83 -7.92 -5.82
CA ILE A 12 5.40 -7.66 -5.72
C ILE A 12 4.60 -8.48 -6.73
N ASN A 13 5.22 -8.90 -7.83
CA ASN A 13 4.49 -9.57 -8.91
C ASN A 13 5.06 -10.90 -9.33
N ASN A 14 6.00 -11.47 -8.56
CA ASN A 14 6.56 -12.80 -8.82
C ASN A 14 7.18 -12.95 -10.20
N ASP A 15 7.71 -11.89 -10.76
CA ASP A 15 8.30 -11.96 -12.10
C ASP A 15 9.80 -12.21 -12.07
N GLY A 16 10.37 -12.44 -10.89
CA GLY A 16 11.80 -12.68 -10.77
C GLY A 16 12.63 -11.41 -10.75
N GLU A 17 12.01 -10.26 -10.94
CA GLU A 17 12.67 -8.96 -10.89
C GLU A 17 12.32 -8.27 -9.58
N SER A 18 13.26 -7.49 -9.07
CA SER A 18 12.99 -6.75 -7.83
C SER A 18 12.26 -5.47 -8.14
N ASP A 19 11.18 -5.25 -7.41
CA ASP A 19 10.45 -4.00 -7.42
C ASP A 19 10.90 -3.16 -6.24
N LEU A 20 10.44 -1.93 -6.15
CA LEU A 20 10.92 -0.98 -5.17
C LEU A 20 9.82 -0.59 -4.22
N PHE A 21 10.06 -0.81 -2.93
CA PHE A 21 9.17 -0.41 -1.85
C PHE A 21 9.82 0.75 -1.11
N VAL A 22 9.14 1.89 -1.04
CA VAL A 22 9.68 3.09 -0.44
C VAL A 22 8.77 3.55 0.69
N GLN A 23 9.37 3.91 1.81
CA GLN A 23 8.67 4.38 2.98
C GLN A 23 9.28 5.70 3.42
N ALA A 24 8.43 6.68 3.76
CA ALA A 24 8.91 7.93 4.28
C ALA A 24 9.48 7.77 5.68
N GLN A 25 10.56 8.47 5.97
CA GLN A 25 11.24 8.38 7.25
C GLN A 25 11.32 9.71 8.00
N THR A 26 10.77 10.77 7.45
CA THR A 26 10.83 12.06 8.11
C THR A 26 9.44 12.53 8.48
N LEU A 27 9.38 13.41 9.47
CA LEU A 27 8.09 13.95 9.91
C LEU A 27 7.42 14.78 8.83
N CYS A 28 8.16 15.23 7.84
CA CYS A 28 7.59 15.97 6.73
C CYS A 28 6.57 15.17 5.93
N PHE A 29 6.71 13.85 5.95
CA PHE A 29 5.85 12.97 5.16
C PHE A 29 4.96 12.10 6.01
N MET A 30 4.95 12.33 7.32
CA MET A 30 4.18 11.51 8.24
C MET A 30 3.01 12.32 8.78
N GLY A 31 1.82 11.71 8.80
CA GLY A 31 0.70 12.26 9.52
C GLY A 31 0.87 12.00 11.01
N ALA A 32 -0.12 12.37 11.79
CA ALA A 32 -0.07 12.16 13.24
C ALA A 32 0.14 10.70 13.59
N HIS A 33 -0.42 9.78 12.80
CA HIS A 33 -0.36 8.34 13.05
C HIS A 33 -0.10 7.56 11.78
N SER A 34 0.38 8.20 10.72
CA SER A 34 0.56 7.48 9.46
C SER A 34 1.85 7.86 8.77
N THR A 35 2.29 6.94 7.93
CA THR A 35 3.50 7.04 7.14
C THR A 35 3.11 6.86 5.68
N THR A 36 3.78 7.55 4.79
CA THR A 36 3.52 7.40 3.37
C THR A 36 4.39 6.28 2.80
N PHE A 37 3.76 5.43 2.00
CA PHE A 37 4.41 4.32 1.32
C PHE A 37 4.20 4.45 -0.18
N TRP A 38 5.21 4.06 -0.95
CA TRP A 38 5.16 4.01 -2.40
C TRP A 38 5.67 2.66 -2.87
N ILE A 39 5.04 2.09 -3.90
CA ILE A 39 5.54 0.87 -4.54
C ILE A 39 5.68 1.14 -6.02
N PHE A 40 6.87 0.84 -6.53
CA PHE A 40 7.20 1.00 -7.94
C PHE A 40 7.51 -0.36 -8.52
N THR A 41 6.96 -0.70 -9.68
CA THR A 41 7.30 -1.93 -10.36
C THR A 41 8.28 -1.65 -11.47
N LYS A 42 9.19 -2.60 -11.66
CA LYS A 42 10.18 -2.47 -12.72
C LYS A 42 9.53 -2.76 -14.07
N VAL A 43 9.80 -1.91 -15.04
CA VAL A 43 9.25 -2.04 -16.39
C VAL A 43 10.40 -2.29 -17.34
N GLU A 44 10.41 -3.49 -17.93
CA GLU A 44 11.51 -3.92 -18.81
C GLU A 44 11.24 -3.67 -20.27
N GLN A 45 9.97 -3.56 -20.65
CA GLN A 45 9.59 -3.58 -22.05
C GLN A 45 9.51 -2.19 -22.67
N ARG A 46 10.10 -1.22 -22.03
CA ARG A 46 10.18 0.12 -22.58
C ARG A 46 11.47 0.30 -23.35
N LEU A 47 11.45 1.29 -24.22
CA LEU A 47 12.69 1.71 -24.85
C LEU A 47 13.71 2.11 -23.78
N PHE A 48 13.24 2.76 -22.73
CA PHE A 48 14.06 3.11 -21.58
C PHE A 48 13.50 2.41 -20.35
N PRO A 49 14.16 1.34 -19.88
CA PRO A 49 13.68 0.63 -18.69
C PRO A 49 13.61 1.55 -17.49
N GLY A 50 12.65 1.32 -16.63
CA GLY A 50 12.47 2.15 -15.46
C GLY A 50 11.45 1.53 -14.52
N TYR A 51 10.83 2.39 -13.71
CA TYR A 51 9.85 1.96 -12.71
C TYR A 51 8.56 2.74 -12.89
N ASP A 52 7.44 2.06 -12.70
CA ASP A 52 6.12 2.69 -12.68
C ASP A 52 5.60 2.70 -11.26
N LEU A 53 5.04 3.83 -10.85
CA LEU A 53 4.40 3.93 -9.54
C LEU A 53 3.04 3.26 -9.63
N VAL A 54 2.82 2.24 -8.80
CA VAL A 54 1.56 1.49 -8.82
C VAL A 54 0.77 1.64 -7.52
N PHE A 55 1.40 2.13 -6.45
CA PHE A 55 0.73 2.29 -5.16
C PHE A 55 1.34 3.48 -4.42
N SER A 56 0.48 4.34 -3.86
CA SER A 56 0.92 5.45 -3.04
C SER A 56 -0.17 5.77 -2.04
N GLN A 57 0.08 5.54 -0.77
CA GLN A 57 -0.88 5.78 0.29
C GLN A 57 -0.18 6.13 1.59
N SER A 58 -0.87 6.92 2.40
CA SER A 58 -0.46 7.18 3.78
C SER A 58 -1.32 6.33 4.69
N THR A 59 -0.68 5.56 5.56
CA THR A 59 -1.37 4.60 6.40
C THR A 59 -0.49 4.29 7.61
N ASP A 60 -1.09 3.77 8.68
CA ASP A 60 -0.34 3.39 9.86
C ASP A 60 0.43 2.10 9.64
N TRP A 61 -0.09 1.24 8.79
CA TRP A 61 0.42 -0.12 8.67
C TRP A 61 0.13 -0.67 7.28
N LEU A 62 1.08 -1.42 6.75
CA LEU A 62 0.96 -2.01 5.42
C LEU A 62 1.51 -3.43 5.45
N GLU A 63 0.80 -4.34 4.80
CA GLU A 63 1.20 -5.73 4.69
C GLU A 63 1.02 -6.20 3.26
N LEU A 64 2.02 -6.89 2.72
CA LEU A 64 1.89 -7.56 1.44
C LEU A 64 1.29 -8.94 1.70
N LEU A 65 0.12 -9.20 1.14
CA LEU A 65 -0.57 -10.45 1.37
C LEU A 65 0.01 -11.54 0.50
N LYS A 66 -0.34 -12.79 0.82
CA LYS A 66 0.08 -13.93 0.01
C LYS A 66 -0.80 -14.13 -1.20
N THR A 67 -1.99 -13.57 -1.18
CA THR A 67 -2.89 -13.62 -2.32
C THR A 67 -2.44 -12.62 -3.38
N SER A 68 -2.88 -12.81 -4.61
CA SER A 68 -2.53 -11.90 -5.69
C SER A 68 -3.68 -11.76 -6.66
N THR A 69 -3.68 -10.66 -7.38
CA THR A 69 -4.66 -10.32 -8.41
C THR A 69 -3.90 -9.78 -9.60
N ASN A 70 -4.19 -10.32 -10.79
CA ASN A 70 -3.47 -9.95 -12.01
C ASN A 70 -1.96 -10.06 -11.83
N SER A 71 -1.54 -11.12 -11.13
CA SER A 71 -0.13 -11.47 -10.89
C SER A 71 0.59 -10.56 -9.89
N TYR A 72 -0.10 -9.60 -9.30
CA TYR A 72 0.48 -8.72 -8.28
C TYR A 72 -0.08 -9.05 -6.92
N ARG A 73 0.79 -9.08 -5.92
CA ARG A 73 0.37 -9.39 -4.55
C ARG A 73 -0.60 -8.34 -4.05
N ASP A 74 -1.65 -8.80 -3.38
CA ASP A 74 -2.62 -7.91 -2.77
C ASP A 74 -1.97 -7.21 -1.58
N ILE A 75 -2.45 -6.01 -1.26
CA ILE A 75 -1.91 -5.19 -0.20
C ILE A 75 -3.01 -4.92 0.80
N ARG A 76 -2.66 -4.98 2.08
CA ARG A 76 -3.59 -4.61 3.14
C ARG A 76 -3.00 -3.44 3.90
N THR A 77 -3.78 -2.40 4.06
CA THR A 77 -3.40 -1.25 4.87
C THR A 77 -4.37 -1.09 6.01
N ALA A 78 -3.93 -0.48 7.09
CA ALA A 78 -4.78 -0.22 8.23
C ALA A 78 -4.39 1.09 8.89
N GLY A 79 -5.39 1.81 9.33
CA GLY A 79 -5.22 3.00 10.14
C GLY A 79 -6.18 2.94 11.29
N HIS A 80 -5.98 3.79 12.29
CA HIS A 80 -6.84 3.72 13.45
C HIS A 80 -7.09 5.10 14.04
N THR A 81 -8.22 5.19 14.74
CA THR A 81 -8.53 6.29 15.65
C THR A 81 -8.58 5.69 17.05
N ALA A 82 -8.96 6.51 18.04
CA ALA A 82 -9.11 5.99 19.40
C ALA A 82 -10.22 4.95 19.49
N LEU A 83 -11.17 4.97 18.57
CA LEU A 83 -12.38 4.13 18.65
C LEU A 83 -12.47 3.04 17.59
N GLU A 84 -11.74 3.16 16.49
CA GLU A 84 -11.95 2.29 15.34
C GLU A 84 -10.65 1.97 14.63
N VAL A 85 -10.65 0.82 13.96
CA VAL A 85 -9.57 0.44 13.04
C VAL A 85 -10.17 0.36 11.63
N TYR A 86 -9.58 1.07 10.70
CA TYR A 86 -9.96 1.06 9.30
C TYR A 86 -8.99 0.17 8.54
N SER A 87 -9.49 -0.78 7.78
CA SER A 87 -8.65 -1.68 6.98
C SER A 87 -9.09 -1.65 5.54
N THR A 88 -8.14 -1.66 4.64
CA THR A 88 -8.41 -1.70 3.20
C THR A 88 -7.54 -2.78 2.56
N VAL A 89 -8.16 -3.60 1.72
CA VAL A 89 -7.44 -4.53 0.87
C VAL A 89 -7.41 -3.93 -0.52
N TRP A 90 -6.20 -3.84 -1.07
CA TRP A 90 -5.94 -3.25 -2.38
C TRP A 90 -5.57 -4.34 -3.35
N THR A 91 -6.13 -4.31 -4.53
CA THR A 91 -5.80 -5.26 -5.58
C THR A 91 -5.36 -4.53 -6.83
N PHE A 92 -4.50 -5.17 -7.60
CA PHE A 92 -3.95 -4.57 -8.81
C PHE A 92 -4.93 -4.70 -9.96
N ASP A 93 -5.25 -3.58 -10.63
CA ASP A 93 -6.24 -3.56 -11.71
C ASP A 93 -5.62 -3.72 -13.11
N GLY A 94 -4.31 -3.97 -13.18
CA GLY A 94 -3.58 -4.05 -14.43
C GLY A 94 -2.72 -2.84 -14.69
N ARG A 95 -2.95 -1.74 -13.96
CA ARG A 95 -2.17 -0.52 -14.09
C ARG A 95 -1.70 -0.01 -12.74
N LYS A 96 -2.55 -0.04 -11.73
CA LYS A 96 -2.23 0.40 -10.39
C LYS A 96 -3.15 -0.30 -9.40
N TYR A 97 -2.88 -0.11 -8.13
CA TYR A 97 -3.69 -0.70 -7.08
C TYR A 97 -4.95 0.12 -6.83
N GLN A 98 -6.05 -0.59 -6.61
CA GLN A 98 -7.35 0.02 -6.32
C GLN A 98 -7.89 -0.57 -5.03
N PRO A 99 -8.60 0.22 -4.22
CA PRO A 99 -9.21 -0.32 -3.01
C PRO A 99 -10.36 -1.25 -3.40
N ARG A 100 -10.36 -2.45 -2.83
CA ARG A 100 -11.36 -3.45 -3.15
C ARG A 100 -12.28 -3.75 -2.01
N GLU A 101 -11.73 -3.87 -0.80
CA GLU A 101 -12.54 -4.24 0.36
C GLU A 101 -12.12 -3.35 1.52
N CYS A 102 -13.12 -2.71 2.14
CA CYS A 102 -12.87 -1.79 3.24
C CYS A 102 -13.73 -2.19 4.42
N THR A 103 -13.12 -2.23 5.61
CA THR A 103 -13.79 -2.61 6.84
C THR A 103 -13.48 -1.63 7.94
N ILE A 104 -14.39 -1.55 8.90
CA ILE A 104 -14.20 -0.78 10.12
C ILE A 104 -14.45 -1.71 11.29
N GLU A 105 -13.52 -1.75 12.21
CA GLU A 105 -13.67 -2.52 13.45
C GLU A 105 -13.85 -1.55 14.60
N ASP A 106 -14.94 -1.73 15.37
CA ASP A 106 -15.17 -0.98 16.59
C ASP A 106 -14.32 -1.59 17.70
N LEU A 107 -13.41 -0.80 18.25
CA LEU A 107 -12.46 -1.31 19.25
C LEU A 107 -13.12 -1.69 20.56
N LYS A 108 -14.25 -1.08 20.87
CA LYS A 108 -14.96 -1.37 22.12
C LYS A 108 -15.74 -2.66 22.02
N THR A 109 -16.49 -2.84 20.95
CA THR A 109 -17.37 -4.02 20.81
C THR A 109 -16.71 -5.14 20.01
N LYS A 110 -15.60 -4.87 19.33
CA LYS A 110 -14.91 -5.80 18.45
C LYS A 110 -15.75 -6.19 17.24
N LYS A 111 -16.78 -5.41 16.92
CA LYS A 111 -17.63 -5.65 15.78
C LYS A 111 -16.95 -5.11 14.53
N VAL A 112 -16.97 -5.91 13.46
CA VAL A 112 -16.37 -5.52 12.18
C VAL A 112 -17.49 -5.41 11.17
N ILE A 113 -17.52 -4.30 10.42
CA ILE A 113 -18.47 -4.12 9.34
C ILE A 113 -17.73 -3.80 8.05
N ARG A 114 -18.31 -4.23 6.95
CA ARG A 114 -17.80 -3.87 5.63
C ARG A 114 -18.44 -2.56 5.21
N VAL A 115 -17.63 -1.65 4.69
CA VAL A 115 -18.11 -0.35 4.24
C VAL A 115 -17.67 -0.14 2.81
N ARG A 116 -18.28 0.85 2.15
CA ARG A 116 -17.86 1.21 0.80
C ARG A 116 -16.49 1.86 0.87
N CYS A 117 -15.57 1.44 0.00
CA CYS A 117 -14.28 2.08 -0.10
C CYS A 117 -14.41 3.45 -0.72
N SER A 118 -13.69 4.43 -0.18
CA SER A 118 -13.60 5.73 -0.82
C SER A 118 -12.77 5.59 -2.07
N THR A 119 -13.21 6.19 -3.16
CA THR A 119 -12.37 6.27 -4.34
C THR A 119 -11.38 7.41 -4.12
N SER A 120 -10.09 7.13 -4.25
CA SER A 120 -9.13 8.20 -4.19
C SER A 120 -8.84 8.67 -5.60
N GLU A 121 -8.74 9.95 -5.73
CA GLU A 121 -8.51 10.58 -7.04
C GLU A 121 -7.05 10.76 -7.34
#